data_2e39cf6020c1c9b76e47c0a6831ea92a
#
_entry.id   2e39cf6020c1c9b76e47c0a6831ea92a
#
_cell.length_a   1.000
_cell.length_b   1.000
_cell.length_c   1.000
_cell.angle_alpha   90.00
_cell.angle_beta   90.00
_cell.angle_gamma   90.00
#
_symmetry.space_group_name_H-M   'P 1'
#
loop_
_entity.id
_entity.type
_entity.pdbx_description
1 polymer ?
#
loop_
_entity_poly.entity_id
_entity_poly.type
_entity_poly.pdbx_seq_one_letter_code
_entity_poly.pdbx_strand_id
1 'polypeptide(L)'
;MSKVQEAGPPCDATLQRLVDRVVDRMHPEAIWLIGSRAEGRARLDSDYDLLVVMPDGTPENALDPVKAWEVTRGLGIPADVIPCTRLEFEEEKNEVNSLPRVAVTRGSLVYGRRA
;
A
#
# COMPACT_ATOMS: atom_id res chain seq x y z
N MET A 1 -17.28 -11.88 13.68
CA MET A 1 -17.03 -11.38 13.64
C MET A 1 -16.66 -10.47 13.48
N SER A 2 -16.80 -10.46 13.25
CA SER A 2 -16.42 -9.68 12.99
C SER A 2 -16.00 -8.84 13.04
N LYS A 3 -15.93 -8.67 13.15
CA LYS A 3 -15.40 -7.90 13.06
C LYS A 3 -14.56 -7.24 12.80
N VAL A 4 -14.53 -7.76 13.19
CA VAL A 4 -13.41 -7.31 12.78
C VAL A 4 -13.27 -6.43 11.74
N GLN A 5 -13.85 -6.51 11.03
CA GLN A 5 -13.73 -5.79 10.00
C GLN A 5 -14.06 -4.43 10.09
N GLU A 6 -14.72 -4.08 10.97
CA GLU A 6 -15.04 -2.73 11.01
C GLU A 6 -13.90 -1.88 11.32
N ALA A 7 -12.94 -2.36 12.01
CA ALA A 7 -11.74 -1.59 12.23
C ALA A 7 -10.79 -1.71 11.08
N GLY A 8 -11.11 -2.57 10.14
CA GLY A 8 -10.23 -2.81 9.03
C GLY A 8 -10.47 -1.89 7.87
N PRO A 9 -9.65 -1.98 6.84
CA PRO A 9 -9.80 -1.21 5.63
C PRO A 9 -11.02 -1.68 4.86
N PRO A 10 -11.53 -0.87 3.94
CA PRO A 10 -12.53 -1.34 3.03
C PRO A 10 -11.96 -2.48 2.21
N CYS A 11 -12.47 -3.65 2.43
CA CYS A 11 -12.01 -4.84 1.75
C CYS A 11 -12.93 -5.15 0.60
N ASP A 12 -12.79 -4.44 -0.49
CA ASP A 12 -13.56 -4.78 -1.66
C ASP A 12 -12.77 -5.74 -2.54
N ALA A 13 -13.45 -6.40 -3.45
CA ALA A 13 -12.83 -7.41 -4.30
C ALA A 13 -11.77 -6.80 -5.22
N THR A 14 -11.94 -5.56 -5.62
CA THR A 14 -10.98 -4.87 -6.46
C THR A 14 -9.67 -4.64 -5.72
N LEU A 15 -9.76 -4.15 -4.50
CA LEU A 15 -8.59 -3.94 -3.67
C LEU A 15 -7.88 -5.26 -3.39
N GLN A 16 -8.63 -6.31 -3.14
CA GLN A 16 -8.04 -7.62 -2.85
C GLN A 16 -7.24 -8.14 -4.06
N ARG A 17 -7.79 -7.99 -5.27
CA ARG A 17 -7.07 -8.39 -6.47
C ARG A 17 -5.76 -7.63 -6.62
N LEU A 18 -5.79 -6.36 -6.30
CA LEU A 18 -4.62 -5.50 -6.39
C LEU A 18 -3.56 -5.93 -5.37
N VAL A 19 -3.99 -6.15 -4.13
CA VAL A 19 -3.09 -6.59 -3.06
C VAL A 19 -2.48 -7.94 -3.41
N ASP A 20 -3.29 -8.87 -3.89
CA ASP A 20 -2.80 -10.20 -4.25
C ASP A 20 -1.73 -10.13 -5.33
N ARG A 21 -1.92 -9.26 -6.33
CA ARG A 21 -0.93 -9.10 -7.39
C ARG A 21 0.38 -8.54 -6.85
N VAL A 22 0.30 -7.53 -5.99
CA VAL A 22 1.50 -6.92 -5.42
C VAL A 22 2.25 -7.94 -4.56
N VAL A 23 1.53 -8.68 -3.74
CA VAL A 23 2.15 -9.71 -2.89
C VAL A 23 2.83 -10.76 -3.75
N ASP A 24 2.17 -11.21 -4.80
CA ASP A 24 2.70 -12.26 -5.67
C ASP A 24 3.97 -11.81 -6.40
N ARG A 25 4.00 -10.57 -6.84
CA ARG A 25 5.10 -10.07 -7.66
C ARG A 25 6.23 -9.45 -6.89
N MET A 26 5.95 -8.84 -5.75
CA MET A 26 6.93 -8.07 -5.00
C MET A 26 7.35 -8.69 -3.68
N HIS A 27 6.54 -9.54 -3.08
CA HIS A 27 6.81 -10.18 -1.78
C HIS A 27 7.11 -9.15 -0.69
N PRO A 28 6.22 -8.19 -0.47
CA PRO A 28 6.46 -7.12 0.51
C PRO A 28 6.24 -7.60 1.95
N GLU A 29 6.71 -6.82 2.90
CA GLU A 29 6.43 -7.06 4.30
C GLU A 29 5.08 -6.50 4.72
N ALA A 30 4.67 -5.40 4.08
CA ALA A 30 3.40 -4.76 4.40
C ALA A 30 2.94 -3.91 3.23
N ILE A 31 1.62 -3.70 3.14
CA ILE A 31 1.02 -2.80 2.17
C ILE A 31 0.01 -1.94 2.90
N TRP A 32 0.11 -0.64 2.70
CA TRP A 32 -0.82 0.34 3.28
C TRP A 32 -1.61 1.00 2.16
N LEU A 33 -2.92 1.05 2.32
CA LEU A 33 -3.77 1.86 1.43
C LEU A 33 -3.75 3.28 1.97
N ILE A 34 -3.45 4.25 1.11
CA ILE A 34 -3.43 5.67 1.49
C ILE A 34 -4.28 6.44 0.50
N GLY A 35 -4.42 7.73 0.74
CA GLY A 35 -5.14 8.61 -0.17
C GLY A 35 -6.66 8.53 -0.02
N SER A 36 -7.36 8.97 -1.07
CA SER A 36 -8.80 9.15 -0.98
C SER A 36 -9.56 7.86 -0.66
N ARG A 37 -9.10 6.73 -1.17
CA ARG A 37 -9.79 5.47 -0.90
C ARG A 37 -9.62 5.01 0.55
N ALA A 38 -8.51 5.36 1.17
CA ALA A 38 -8.31 5.04 2.58
C ALA A 38 -9.12 5.97 3.48
N GLU A 39 -9.36 7.18 3.02
CA GLU A 39 -9.97 8.22 3.85
C GLU A 39 -11.46 8.41 3.57
N GLY A 40 -12.07 7.55 2.77
CA GLY A 40 -13.50 7.60 2.53
C GLY A 40 -13.93 8.72 1.60
N ARG A 41 -13.01 9.28 0.81
CA ARG A 41 -13.31 10.38 -0.11
C ARG A 41 -13.26 9.96 -1.57
N ALA A 42 -13.14 8.65 -1.81
CA ALA A 42 -12.93 8.16 -3.16
C ALA A 42 -14.18 8.26 -4.02
N ARG A 43 -13.95 8.45 -5.30
CA ARG A 43 -14.96 8.35 -6.33
C ARG A 43 -14.73 7.06 -7.09
N LEU A 44 -15.63 6.72 -8.00
CA LEU A 44 -15.50 5.48 -8.76
C LEU A 44 -14.21 5.42 -9.57
N ASP A 45 -13.74 6.57 -10.04
CA ASP A 45 -12.53 6.64 -10.86
C ASP A 45 -11.27 6.99 -10.06
N SER A 46 -11.35 7.02 -8.72
CA SER A 46 -10.17 7.31 -7.91
C SER A 46 -9.16 6.18 -7.98
N ASP A 47 -7.88 6.53 -8.02
CA ASP A 47 -6.80 5.55 -7.99
C ASP A 47 -6.71 4.92 -6.61
N TYR A 48 -6.17 3.71 -6.58
CA TYR A 48 -5.75 3.08 -5.33
C TYR A 48 -4.30 3.42 -5.12
N ASP A 49 -3.98 4.08 -4.01
CA ASP A 49 -2.60 4.45 -3.69
C ASP A 49 -2.08 3.49 -2.63
N LEU A 50 -1.07 2.72 -3.00
CA LEU A 50 -0.51 1.70 -2.12
C LEU A 50 0.93 2.04 -1.78
N LEU A 51 1.21 2.16 -0.49
CA LEU A 51 2.57 2.26 0.00
C LEU A 51 3.02 0.84 0.33
N VAL A 52 4.02 0.37 -0.38
CA VAL A 52 4.47 -1.02 -0.30
C VAL A 52 5.79 -1.07 0.44
N VAL A 53 5.78 -1.69 1.62
CA VAL A 53 6.97 -1.75 2.47
C VAL A 53 7.72 -3.03 2.14
N MET A 54 8.92 -2.88 1.63
CA MET A 54 9.78 -4.00 1.22
C MET A 54 10.81 -4.32 2.29
N PRO A 55 11.29 -5.56 2.34
CA PRO A 55 12.34 -5.92 3.30
C PRO A 55 13.58 -5.07 3.11
N ASP A 56 14.31 -4.85 4.19
CA ASP A 56 15.61 -4.20 4.10
C ASP A 56 16.53 -5.08 3.27
N GLY A 57 17.39 -4.45 2.48
CA GLY A 57 18.23 -5.20 1.58
C GLY A 57 17.63 -5.44 0.21
N THR A 58 16.39 -5.01 -0.01
CA THR A 58 15.78 -5.08 -1.33
C THR A 58 16.62 -4.26 -2.31
N PRO A 59 16.96 -4.83 -3.47
CA PRO A 59 17.77 -4.09 -4.44
C PRO A 59 17.08 -2.80 -4.90
N GLU A 60 17.89 -1.79 -5.19
CA GLU A 60 17.37 -0.48 -5.57
C GLU A 60 16.45 -0.56 -6.80
N ASN A 61 16.77 -1.42 -7.75
CA ASN A 61 15.95 -1.53 -8.95
C ASN A 61 14.54 -2.07 -8.62
N ALA A 62 14.40 -2.81 -7.55
CA ALA A 62 13.08 -3.31 -7.14
C ALA A 62 12.28 -2.24 -6.39
N LEU A 63 12.92 -1.12 -6.06
CA LEU A 63 12.25 0.01 -5.42
C LEU A 63 11.93 1.12 -6.41
N ASP A 64 12.22 0.90 -7.69
CA ASP A 64 11.97 1.88 -8.74
C ASP A 64 10.47 2.03 -8.97
N PRO A 65 9.90 3.24 -8.80
CA PRO A 65 8.46 3.46 -9.00
C PRO A 65 7.97 3.08 -10.40
N VAL A 66 8.82 3.23 -11.41
CA VAL A 66 8.44 2.87 -12.77
C VAL A 66 8.22 1.36 -12.89
N LYS A 67 9.11 0.59 -12.29
CA LYS A 67 8.96 -0.88 -12.30
C LYS A 67 7.79 -1.31 -11.42
N ALA A 68 7.58 -0.61 -10.32
CA ALA A 68 6.46 -0.91 -9.44
C ALA A 68 5.13 -0.70 -10.19
N TRP A 69 5.07 0.31 -11.06
CA TRP A 69 3.86 0.54 -11.85
C TRP A 69 3.54 -0.66 -12.73
N GLU A 70 4.56 -1.35 -13.23
CA GLU A 70 4.35 -2.51 -14.11
C GLU A 70 3.71 -3.69 -13.37
N VAL A 71 3.85 -3.74 -12.06
CA VAL A 71 3.31 -4.84 -11.26
C VAL A 71 1.81 -4.98 -11.42
N THR A 72 1.10 -3.85 -11.49
CA THR A 72 -0.36 -3.85 -11.58
C THR A 72 -0.87 -3.73 -13.01
N ARG A 73 0.06 -3.69 -13.97
CA ARG A 73 -0.30 -3.54 -15.36
C ARG A 73 -1.16 -4.73 -15.83
N GLY A 74 -2.19 -4.43 -16.57
CA GLY A 74 -3.06 -5.46 -17.10
C GLY A 74 -4.24 -5.82 -16.21
N LEU A 75 -4.30 -5.30 -14.98
CA LEU A 75 -5.43 -5.57 -14.10
C LEU A 75 -6.64 -4.71 -14.43
N GLY A 76 -6.45 -3.60 -15.14
CA GLY A 76 -7.54 -2.68 -15.41
C GLY A 76 -7.96 -1.87 -14.18
N ILE A 77 -7.10 -1.80 -13.18
CA ILE A 77 -7.39 -1.07 -11.94
C ILE A 77 -6.41 0.09 -11.82
N PRO A 78 -6.89 1.34 -11.80
CA PRO A 78 -5.98 2.47 -11.63
C PRO A 78 -5.33 2.41 -10.25
N ALA A 79 -4.00 2.37 -10.23
CA ALA A 79 -3.27 2.22 -8.97
C ALA A 79 -1.89 2.83 -9.06
N ASP A 80 -1.46 3.42 -7.95
CA ASP A 80 -0.10 3.87 -7.76
C ASP A 80 0.54 2.96 -6.72
N VAL A 81 1.65 2.34 -7.10
CA VAL A 81 2.41 1.47 -6.20
C VAL A 81 3.70 2.20 -5.85
N ILE A 82 3.86 2.53 -4.58
CA ILE A 82 4.97 3.34 -4.10
C ILE A 82 5.80 2.49 -3.15
N PRO A 83 6.95 1.95 -3.60
CA PRO A 83 7.76 1.10 -2.74
C PRO A 83 8.69 1.90 -1.83
N CYS A 84 8.93 1.37 -0.64
CA CYS A 84 9.95 1.88 0.26
C CYS A 84 10.48 0.70 1.05
N THR A 85 11.64 0.87 1.68
CA THR A 85 12.17 -0.19 2.54
C THR A 85 11.54 -0.07 3.93
N ARG A 86 11.63 -1.15 4.69
CA ARG A 86 11.18 -1.15 6.06
C ARG A 86 11.91 -0.08 6.88
N LEU A 87 13.21 0.05 6.67
CA LEU A 87 13.98 1.06 7.39
C LEU A 87 13.49 2.46 7.09
N GLU A 88 13.26 2.76 5.81
CA GLU A 88 12.73 4.07 5.42
C GLU A 88 11.37 4.32 6.07
N PHE A 89 10.52 3.30 6.06
CA PHE A 89 9.20 3.42 6.66
C PHE A 89 9.29 3.75 8.15
N GLU A 90 10.15 3.01 8.87
CA GLU A 90 10.30 3.22 10.31
C GLU A 90 10.90 4.58 10.62
N GLU A 91 11.83 5.05 9.82
CA GLU A 91 12.45 6.36 10.05
C GLU A 91 11.51 7.51 9.75
N GLU A 92 10.67 7.36 8.72
CA GLU A 92 9.84 8.46 8.24
C GLU A 92 8.44 8.50 8.84
N LYS A 93 8.01 7.46 9.51
CA LYS A 93 6.62 7.42 9.99
C LYS A 93 6.32 8.48 11.04
N ASN A 94 7.35 9.09 11.62
CA ASN A 94 7.16 10.18 12.58
C ASN A 94 7.46 11.55 11.97
N GLU A 95 7.78 11.59 10.68
CA GLU A 95 8.09 12.85 10.00
C GLU A 95 6.85 13.44 9.37
N VAL A 96 6.59 14.69 9.66
CA VAL A 96 5.45 15.40 9.11
C VAL A 96 5.52 15.39 7.59
N ASN A 97 4.38 15.10 6.95
CA ASN A 97 4.23 15.10 5.49
C ASN A 97 4.94 13.97 4.76
N SER A 98 5.47 12.98 5.46
CA SER A 98 6.01 11.81 4.77
C SER A 98 4.87 10.83 4.47
N LEU A 99 5.07 9.98 3.45
CA LEU A 99 4.07 8.97 3.12
C LEU A 99 3.91 7.92 4.24
N PRO A 100 5.00 7.46 4.89
CA PRO A 100 4.81 6.57 6.03
C PRO A 100 3.98 7.21 7.15
N ARG A 101 4.15 8.50 7.39
CA ARG A 101 3.34 9.19 8.39
C ARG A 101 1.87 9.22 7.98
N VAL A 102 1.61 9.52 6.72
CA VAL A 102 0.24 9.49 6.19
C VAL A 102 -0.37 8.10 6.38
N ALA A 103 0.42 7.06 6.08
CA ALA A 103 -0.06 5.68 6.18
C ALA A 103 -0.49 5.34 7.61
N VAL A 104 0.36 5.65 8.60
CA VAL A 104 0.05 5.26 9.98
C VAL A 104 -1.02 6.12 10.63
N THR A 105 -1.24 7.35 10.14
CA THR A 105 -2.22 8.26 10.75
C THR A 105 -3.55 8.26 10.02
N ARG A 106 -3.56 8.11 8.70
CA ARG A 106 -4.77 8.23 7.90
C ARG A 106 -4.98 7.10 6.91
N GLY A 107 -4.02 6.17 6.81
CA GLY A 107 -4.12 5.05 5.91
C GLY A 107 -4.69 3.83 6.58
N SER A 108 -4.72 2.72 5.85
CA SER A 108 -5.19 1.44 6.35
C SER A 108 -4.20 0.36 5.99
N LEU A 109 -3.83 -0.48 6.95
CA LEU A 109 -2.96 -1.62 6.69
C LEU A 109 -3.79 -2.70 6.01
N VAL A 110 -3.43 -3.04 4.77
CA VAL A 110 -4.18 -4.02 3.98
C VAL A 110 -3.45 -5.34 3.81
N TYR A 111 -2.17 -5.39 4.16
CA TYR A 111 -1.39 -6.62 4.12
C TYR A 111 -0.23 -6.50 5.09
N GLY A 112 0.08 -7.57 5.81
CA GLY A 112 1.20 -7.61 6.73
C GLY A 112 0.78 -7.38 8.16
N ARG A 113 1.77 -7.04 8.99
CA ARG A 113 1.54 -6.82 10.42
C ARG A 113 1.95 -5.43 10.83
N ARG A 114 1.21 -4.89 11.79
CA ARG A 114 1.66 -3.75 12.53
C ARG A 114 2.70 -4.25 13.49
N ALA A 115 3.88 -3.76 13.42
CA ALA A 115 4.93 -4.26 14.29
C ALA A 115 4.99 -3.52 15.59
#